data_d34869ebf4afa65a31e72c520fd1e313
#
_entry.id   d34869ebf4afa65a31e72c520fd1e313
#
_cell.length_a   1.000
_cell.length_b   1.000
_cell.length_c   1.000
_cell.angle_alpha   90.00
_cell.angle_beta   90.00
_cell.angle_gamma   90.00
#
_symmetry.space_group_name_H-M   'P 1'
#
loop_
_entity.id
_entity.type
_entity.pdbx_description
1 polymer ?
#
loop_
_entity_poly.entity_id
_entity_poly.type
_entity_poly.pdbx_seq_one_letter_code
_entity_poly.pdbx_strand_id
1 'polypeptide(L)'
;MSMNPFLLTDFYKLTHILQYRPELRELTSYLTPRGSRLKGIDKVVFFGLSAYVHSYVVKNFNDNFFNRNFEYCECEIREVLELGLGYTDEMIDKTIGHFKALHELQYLPVEINAVAEGTLVPMGVPCLEIKSTNPQFFWVGQALEASLSAAIWHPMVSATIAREYRKIA
;
A
#
# COMPACT_ATOMS: atom_id res chain seq x y z
N MET A 1 -7.59 11.06 16.56
CA MET A 1 -6.28 10.40 16.66
C MET A 1 -5.80 10.09 15.25
N SER A 2 -4.63 10.56 14.88
CA SER A 2 -4.01 10.21 13.59
C SER A 2 -3.31 8.86 13.78
N MET A 3 -3.69 7.87 12.98
CA MET A 3 -3.12 6.51 13.03
C MET A 3 -1.84 6.46 12.20
N ASN A 4 -0.83 5.74 12.71
CA ASN A 4 0.37 5.42 11.95
C ASN A 4 -0.03 4.70 10.64
N PRO A 5 0.37 5.22 9.46
CA PRO A 5 -0.06 4.65 8.18
C PRO A 5 0.39 3.20 7.97
N PHE A 6 1.48 2.76 8.58
CA PHE A 6 1.90 1.37 8.51
C PHE A 6 0.96 0.39 9.25
N LEU A 7 0.10 0.88 10.14
CA LEU A 7 -0.90 0.04 10.81
C LEU A 7 -2.20 -0.11 10.01
N LEU A 8 -2.34 0.60 8.87
CA LEU A 8 -3.44 0.44 7.93
C LEU A 8 -3.14 -0.65 6.88
N THR A 9 -2.67 -1.78 7.35
CA THR A 9 -2.31 -2.94 6.54
C THR A 9 -2.74 -4.24 7.24
N ASP A 10 -2.59 -5.36 6.55
CA ASP A 10 -2.77 -6.67 7.18
C ASP A 10 -1.63 -6.90 8.19
N PHE A 11 -1.93 -7.39 9.40
CA PHE A 11 -0.95 -7.56 10.49
C PHE A 11 0.31 -8.30 10.07
N TYR A 12 0.16 -9.40 9.33
CA TYR A 12 1.30 -10.21 8.90
C TYR A 12 2.28 -9.45 7.98
N LYS A 13 1.83 -8.38 7.32
CA LYS A 13 2.70 -7.56 6.45
C LYS A 13 3.73 -6.74 7.21
N LEU A 14 3.49 -6.45 8.48
CA LEU A 14 4.47 -5.75 9.32
C LEU A 14 5.76 -6.54 9.49
N THR A 15 5.68 -7.87 9.42
CA THR A 15 6.82 -8.77 9.62
C THR A 15 7.24 -9.52 8.35
N HIS A 16 6.64 -9.23 7.22
CA HIS A 16 7.04 -9.85 5.94
C HIS A 16 8.53 -9.69 5.66
N ILE A 17 9.14 -8.57 6.07
CA ILE A 17 10.57 -8.33 5.89
C ILE A 17 11.43 -9.42 6.53
N LEU A 18 10.98 -10.03 7.63
CA LEU A 18 11.69 -11.11 8.31
C LEU A 18 11.60 -12.45 7.58
N GLN A 19 10.68 -12.58 6.62
CA GLN A 19 10.42 -13.81 5.86
C GLN A 19 11.14 -13.84 4.51
N TYR A 20 11.68 -12.70 4.07
CA TYR A 20 12.42 -12.63 2.82
C TYR A 20 13.86 -13.12 2.97
N ARG A 21 14.42 -13.60 1.86
CA ARG A 21 15.82 -13.95 1.81
C ARG A 21 16.68 -12.70 2.03
N PRO A 22 17.80 -12.80 2.76
CA PRO A 22 18.67 -11.64 3.05
C PRO A 22 19.23 -10.95 1.81
N GLU A 23 19.31 -11.67 0.68
CA GLU A 23 19.83 -11.16 -0.59
C GLU A 23 18.78 -10.41 -1.42
N LEU A 24 17.50 -10.45 -1.03
CA LEU A 24 16.43 -9.77 -1.76
C LEU A 24 16.66 -8.26 -1.72
N ARG A 25 16.63 -7.62 -2.88
CA ARG A 25 16.87 -6.18 -3.05
C ARG A 25 15.77 -5.47 -3.80
N GLU A 26 14.91 -6.21 -4.46
CA GLU A 26 13.83 -5.67 -5.27
C GLU A 26 12.57 -6.51 -5.13
N LEU A 27 11.43 -5.84 -5.04
CA LEU A 27 10.11 -6.43 -5.03
C LEU A 27 9.16 -5.52 -5.78
N THR A 28 8.49 -6.07 -6.78
CA THR A 28 7.47 -5.35 -7.55
C THR A 28 6.10 -5.93 -7.25
N SER A 29 5.15 -5.07 -6.89
CA SER A 29 3.76 -5.43 -6.67
C SER A 29 2.87 -4.85 -7.76
N TYR A 30 1.84 -5.60 -8.17
CA TYR A 30 0.91 -5.19 -9.22
C TYR A 30 -0.52 -5.13 -8.70
N LEU A 31 -1.28 -4.11 -9.14
CA LEU A 31 -2.73 -4.10 -9.01
C LEU A 31 -3.36 -4.63 -10.29
N THR A 32 -4.17 -5.68 -10.14
CA THR A 32 -4.85 -6.33 -11.27
C THR A 32 -6.34 -6.50 -10.97
N PRO A 33 -7.26 -5.95 -11.77
CA PRO A 33 -8.69 -6.22 -11.65
C PRO A 33 -8.96 -7.70 -11.91
N ARG A 34 -9.49 -8.43 -10.93
CA ARG A 34 -9.62 -9.90 -11.03
C ARG A 34 -10.82 -10.34 -11.85
N GLY A 35 -11.94 -9.62 -11.77
CA GLY A 35 -13.17 -10.00 -12.47
C GLY A 35 -14.36 -9.15 -12.04
N SER A 36 -15.47 -9.29 -12.77
CA SER A 36 -16.75 -8.65 -12.47
C SER A 36 -17.80 -9.67 -12.06
N ARG A 37 -18.64 -9.32 -11.11
CA ARG A 37 -19.87 -10.06 -10.76
C ARG A 37 -21.04 -9.71 -11.69
N LEU A 38 -20.90 -8.63 -12.48
CA LEU A 38 -21.91 -8.19 -13.43
C LEU A 38 -21.64 -8.79 -14.80
N LYS A 39 -22.64 -9.48 -15.35
CA LYS A 39 -22.55 -10.09 -16.68
C LYS A 39 -22.32 -9.02 -17.76
N GLY A 40 -21.38 -9.26 -18.67
CA GLY A 40 -21.07 -8.37 -19.78
C GLY A 40 -20.10 -7.23 -19.45
N ILE A 41 -19.64 -7.13 -18.20
CA ILE A 41 -18.59 -6.17 -17.80
C ILE A 41 -17.26 -6.93 -17.73
N ASP A 42 -16.41 -6.75 -18.73
CA ASP A 42 -15.10 -7.38 -18.90
C ASP A 42 -13.92 -6.40 -18.73
N LYS A 43 -14.24 -5.12 -18.50
CA LYS A 43 -13.26 -4.03 -18.28
C LYS A 43 -13.68 -3.15 -17.13
N VAL A 44 -12.71 -2.54 -16.50
CA VAL A 44 -12.89 -1.55 -15.42
C VAL A 44 -12.26 -0.22 -15.83
N VAL A 45 -12.86 0.89 -15.40
CA VAL A 45 -12.24 2.22 -15.51
C VAL A 45 -11.22 2.38 -14.42
N PHE A 46 -9.95 2.56 -14.76
CA PHE A 46 -8.90 2.89 -13.77
C PHE A 46 -9.12 4.32 -13.27
N PHE A 47 -9.29 4.49 -11.95
CA PHE A 47 -9.57 5.77 -11.35
C PHE A 47 -9.26 5.80 -9.85
N GLY A 48 -8.81 6.96 -9.32
CA GLY A 48 -8.66 7.21 -7.89
C GLY A 48 -7.21 7.17 -7.38
N LEU A 49 -6.23 6.84 -8.22
CA LEU A 49 -4.82 6.76 -7.82
C LEU A 49 -4.27 8.14 -7.38
N SER A 50 -4.56 9.19 -8.15
CA SER A 50 -4.05 10.54 -7.85
C SER A 50 -4.48 11.01 -6.47
N ALA A 51 -5.74 10.76 -6.09
CA ALA A 51 -6.27 11.10 -4.78
C ALA A 51 -5.59 10.28 -3.67
N TYR A 52 -5.35 8.98 -3.89
CA TYR A 52 -4.65 8.11 -2.95
C TYR A 52 -3.21 8.56 -2.74
N VAL A 53 -2.46 8.81 -3.81
CA VAL A 53 -1.06 9.24 -3.72
C VAL A 53 -0.96 10.56 -2.95
N HIS A 54 -1.79 11.55 -3.27
CA HIS A 54 -1.73 12.84 -2.61
C HIS A 54 -2.12 12.78 -1.13
N SER A 55 -3.26 12.15 -0.83
CA SER A 55 -3.82 12.14 0.52
C SER A 55 -3.17 11.14 1.46
N TYR A 56 -2.79 9.96 0.95
CA TYR A 56 -2.26 8.88 1.75
C TYR A 56 -0.74 8.76 1.65
N VAL A 57 -0.20 8.53 0.45
CA VAL A 57 1.24 8.29 0.29
C VAL A 57 2.06 9.51 0.68
N VAL A 58 1.61 10.71 0.29
CA VAL A 58 2.34 11.94 0.61
C VAL A 58 1.88 12.50 1.95
N LYS A 59 0.61 12.91 2.06
CA LYS A 59 0.14 13.66 3.23
C LYS A 59 0.12 12.80 4.51
N ASN A 60 -0.51 11.62 4.48
CA ASN A 60 -0.67 10.81 5.68
C ASN A 60 0.67 10.27 6.21
N PHE A 61 1.59 9.85 5.33
CA PHE A 61 2.92 9.42 5.76
C PHE A 61 3.75 10.57 6.33
N ASN A 62 3.71 11.75 5.73
CA ASN A 62 4.39 12.91 6.28
C ASN A 62 3.83 13.29 7.65
N ASP A 63 2.51 13.42 7.78
CA ASP A 63 1.89 13.90 9.01
C ASP A 63 1.96 12.88 10.16
N ASN A 64 1.86 11.58 9.86
CA ASN A 64 1.60 10.54 10.86
C ASN A 64 2.72 9.51 11.01
N PHE A 65 3.81 9.65 10.23
CA PHE A 65 5.00 8.84 10.38
C PHE A 65 6.27 9.69 10.37
N PHE A 66 6.61 10.36 9.27
CA PHE A 66 7.91 11.05 9.15
C PHE A 66 8.05 12.28 10.05
N ASN A 67 7.00 13.09 10.23
CA ASN A 67 7.03 14.29 11.08
C ASN A 67 6.67 14.02 12.55
N ARG A 68 6.36 12.76 12.91
CA ARG A 68 6.14 12.36 14.30
C ARG A 68 7.46 11.95 14.95
N ASN A 69 7.57 12.11 16.27
CA ASN A 69 8.65 11.48 17.02
C ASN A 69 8.55 9.96 16.85
N PHE A 70 9.67 9.34 16.43
CA PHE A 70 9.71 7.90 16.17
C PHE A 70 9.32 7.04 17.35
N GLU A 71 9.62 7.48 18.60
CA GLU A 71 9.25 6.75 19.82
C GLU A 71 7.73 6.44 19.89
N TYR A 72 6.88 7.38 19.42
CA TYR A 72 5.44 7.13 19.36
C TYR A 72 5.09 6.09 18.27
N CYS A 73 5.73 6.19 17.11
CA CYS A 73 5.53 5.22 16.04
C CYS A 73 6.02 3.82 16.43
N GLU A 74 7.15 3.75 17.13
CA GLU A 74 7.70 2.52 17.69
C GLU A 74 6.74 1.89 18.69
N CYS A 75 6.22 2.66 19.64
CA CYS A 75 5.27 2.18 20.64
C CYS A 75 4.03 1.56 20.01
N GLU A 76 3.44 2.25 19.01
CA GLU A 76 2.26 1.76 18.27
C GLU A 76 2.55 0.44 17.51
N ILE A 77 3.72 0.34 16.86
CA ILE A 77 4.11 -0.87 16.12
C ILE A 77 4.42 -2.01 17.10
N ARG A 78 5.15 -1.74 18.17
CA ARG A 78 5.51 -2.72 19.20
C ARG A 78 4.26 -3.34 19.82
N GLU A 79 3.29 -2.52 20.20
CA GLU A 79 2.03 -2.99 20.78
C GLU A 79 1.29 -3.97 19.84
N VAL A 80 1.22 -3.66 18.55
CA VAL A 80 0.58 -4.54 17.56
C VAL A 80 1.36 -5.84 17.38
N LEU A 81 2.68 -5.80 17.34
CA LEU A 81 3.51 -7.00 17.17
C LEU A 81 3.46 -7.91 18.40
N GLU A 82 3.49 -7.34 19.59
CA GLU A 82 3.45 -8.05 20.85
C GLU A 82 2.05 -8.64 21.12
N LEU A 83 1.02 -7.79 21.15
CA LEU A 83 -0.34 -8.19 21.52
C LEU A 83 -1.11 -8.85 20.38
N GLY A 84 -0.89 -8.42 19.14
CA GLY A 84 -1.61 -8.91 17.97
C GLY A 84 -1.01 -10.18 17.37
N LEU A 85 0.30 -10.32 17.37
CA LEU A 85 1.01 -11.43 16.72
C LEU A 85 1.80 -12.32 17.68
N GLY A 86 2.01 -11.89 18.94
CA GLY A 86 2.72 -12.67 19.94
C GLY A 86 4.19 -12.92 19.58
N TYR A 87 4.83 -11.96 18.91
CA TYR A 87 6.24 -12.07 18.54
C TYR A 87 7.16 -11.89 19.74
N THR A 88 8.34 -12.51 19.68
CA THR A 88 9.39 -12.34 20.68
C THR A 88 10.05 -10.97 20.58
N ASP A 89 10.62 -10.50 21.67
CA ASP A 89 11.34 -9.20 21.72
C ASP A 89 12.39 -9.08 20.61
N GLU A 90 13.15 -10.15 20.35
CA GLU A 90 14.16 -10.16 19.26
C GLU A 90 13.53 -9.89 17.89
N MET A 91 12.39 -10.52 17.58
CA MET A 91 11.68 -10.30 16.31
C MET A 91 11.09 -8.90 16.22
N ILE A 92 10.57 -8.39 17.33
CA ILE A 92 10.02 -7.05 17.44
C ILE A 92 11.12 -6.01 17.20
N ASP A 93 12.24 -6.12 17.92
CA ASP A 93 13.35 -5.17 17.81
C ASP A 93 13.94 -5.15 16.40
N LYS A 94 14.08 -6.31 15.78
CA LYS A 94 14.51 -6.41 14.39
C LYS A 94 13.55 -5.74 13.42
N THR A 95 12.25 -5.95 13.59
CA THR A 95 11.20 -5.31 12.78
C THR A 95 11.23 -3.79 12.96
N ILE A 96 11.27 -3.31 14.21
CA ILE A 96 11.34 -1.90 14.54
C ILE A 96 12.58 -1.23 13.95
N GLY A 97 13.73 -1.91 13.95
CA GLY A 97 14.95 -1.43 13.32
C GLY A 97 14.76 -1.06 11.84
N HIS A 98 13.95 -1.80 11.08
CA HIS A 98 13.63 -1.47 9.69
C HIS A 98 12.74 -0.23 9.57
N PHE A 99 11.73 -0.09 10.43
CA PHE A 99 10.87 1.12 10.46
C PHE A 99 11.65 2.35 10.90
N LYS A 100 12.56 2.21 11.86
CA LYS A 100 13.44 3.30 12.31
C LYS A 100 14.33 3.79 11.17
N ALA A 101 14.99 2.89 10.46
CA ALA A 101 15.82 3.24 9.31
C ALA A 101 15.00 3.95 8.22
N LEU A 102 13.76 3.53 7.97
CA LEU A 102 12.87 4.20 7.03
C LEU A 102 12.45 5.59 7.55
N HIS A 103 12.16 5.72 8.83
CA HIS A 103 11.84 7.01 9.43
C HIS A 103 13.01 8.00 9.32
N GLU A 104 14.24 7.54 9.53
CA GLU A 104 15.47 8.35 9.36
C GLU A 104 15.69 8.79 7.91
N LEU A 105 15.18 8.04 6.92
CA LEU A 105 15.22 8.42 5.51
C LEU A 105 14.31 9.61 5.17
N GLN A 106 13.26 9.85 5.94
CA GLN A 106 12.32 10.98 5.85
C GLN A 106 11.49 11.04 4.56
N TYR A 107 11.40 9.97 3.79
CA TYR A 107 10.47 9.84 2.66
C TYR A 107 10.19 8.36 2.34
N LEU A 108 9.09 8.08 1.62
CA LEU A 108 8.82 6.74 1.09
C LEU A 108 9.61 6.51 -0.21
N PRO A 109 10.56 5.57 -0.23
CA PRO A 109 11.36 5.28 -1.42
C PRO A 109 10.58 4.36 -2.38
N VAL A 110 9.47 4.84 -2.94
CA VAL A 110 8.62 4.07 -3.86
C VAL A 110 8.43 4.79 -5.18
N GLU A 111 8.34 4.02 -6.24
CA GLU A 111 7.90 4.43 -7.56
C GLU A 111 6.58 3.72 -7.87
N ILE A 112 5.58 4.47 -8.30
CA ILE A 112 4.25 3.97 -8.67
C ILE A 112 4.02 4.31 -10.14
N ASN A 113 3.97 3.30 -10.99
CA ASN A 113 3.66 3.43 -12.41
C ASN A 113 2.26 2.89 -12.68
N ALA A 114 1.45 3.63 -13.40
CA ALA A 114 0.08 3.23 -13.69
C ALA A 114 -0.37 3.70 -15.07
N VAL A 115 -1.41 3.05 -15.59
CA VAL A 115 -2.14 3.59 -16.73
C VAL A 115 -2.82 4.90 -16.38
N ALA A 116 -3.07 5.76 -17.36
CA ALA A 116 -3.75 7.03 -17.11
C ALA A 116 -5.16 6.82 -16.54
N GLU A 117 -5.57 7.67 -15.59
CA GLU A 117 -6.94 7.65 -15.07
C GLU A 117 -7.97 7.86 -16.20
N GLY A 118 -9.07 7.13 -16.14
CA GLY A 118 -10.06 7.04 -17.20
C GLY A 118 -9.80 5.91 -18.23
N THR A 119 -8.64 5.27 -18.18
CA THR A 119 -8.33 4.13 -19.07
C THR A 119 -9.22 2.93 -18.75
N LEU A 120 -9.74 2.29 -19.81
CA LEU A 120 -10.45 1.01 -19.71
C LEU A 120 -9.44 -0.14 -19.67
N VAL A 121 -9.36 -0.79 -18.54
CA VAL A 121 -8.45 -1.91 -18.28
C VAL A 121 -9.23 -3.22 -18.37
N PRO A 122 -8.83 -4.19 -19.19
CA PRO A 122 -9.43 -5.52 -19.18
C PRO A 122 -9.22 -6.24 -17.83
N MET A 123 -10.18 -7.07 -17.44
CA MET A 123 -10.01 -7.95 -16.30
C MET A 123 -8.81 -8.88 -16.50
N GLY A 124 -8.04 -9.12 -15.45
CA GLY A 124 -6.82 -9.93 -15.51
C GLY A 124 -5.58 -9.21 -16.03
N VAL A 125 -5.67 -7.92 -16.40
CA VAL A 125 -4.53 -7.12 -16.85
C VAL A 125 -4.07 -6.18 -15.77
N PRO A 126 -2.77 -6.15 -15.38
CA PRO A 126 -2.23 -5.20 -14.44
C PRO A 126 -2.44 -3.75 -14.89
N CYS A 127 -2.88 -2.89 -13.99
CA CYS A 127 -3.11 -1.47 -14.27
C CYS A 127 -2.19 -0.53 -13.49
N LEU A 128 -1.48 -1.07 -12.52
CA LEU A 128 -0.54 -0.34 -11.68
C LEU A 128 0.55 -1.28 -11.18
N GLU A 129 1.77 -0.76 -11.06
CA GLU A 129 2.88 -1.40 -10.36
C GLU A 129 3.45 -0.48 -9.29
N ILE A 130 3.96 -1.08 -8.22
CA ILE A 130 4.72 -0.40 -7.16
C ILE A 130 6.04 -1.13 -7.00
N LYS A 131 7.14 -0.39 -6.98
CA LYS A 131 8.46 -0.90 -6.62
C LYS A 131 9.18 0.07 -5.70
N SER A 132 10.10 -0.44 -4.89
CA SER A 132 10.98 0.42 -4.12
C SER A 132 12.09 0.99 -5.00
N THR A 133 12.44 2.25 -4.77
CA THR A 133 13.60 2.92 -5.41
C THR A 133 14.89 2.77 -4.60
N ASN A 134 14.81 2.12 -3.41
CA ASN A 134 15.95 1.88 -2.54
C ASN A 134 15.98 0.40 -2.10
N PRO A 135 17.05 -0.35 -2.44
CA PRO A 135 17.15 -1.77 -2.13
C PRO A 135 17.05 -2.12 -0.63
N GLN A 136 17.40 -1.22 0.26
CA GLN A 136 17.24 -1.41 1.71
C GLN A 136 15.78 -1.50 2.11
N PHE A 137 14.90 -0.81 1.39
CA PHE A 137 13.48 -0.68 1.67
C PHE A 137 12.61 -1.38 0.63
N PHE A 138 13.11 -2.47 0.02
CA PHE A 138 12.40 -3.24 -1.02
C PHE A 138 10.98 -3.68 -0.59
N TRP A 139 10.75 -3.85 0.69
CA TRP A 139 9.51 -4.31 1.32
C TRP A 139 8.40 -3.25 1.39
N VAL A 140 8.73 -1.95 1.27
CA VAL A 140 7.78 -0.85 1.52
C VAL A 140 6.59 -0.86 0.56
N GLY A 141 6.80 -1.27 -0.70
CA GLY A 141 5.71 -1.39 -1.68
C GLY A 141 4.58 -2.32 -1.21
N GLN A 142 4.91 -3.41 -0.54
CA GLN A 142 3.91 -4.35 0.01
C GLN A 142 3.14 -3.79 1.20
N ALA A 143 3.76 -2.92 1.99
CA ALA A 143 3.07 -2.27 3.10
C ALA A 143 1.94 -1.35 2.62
N LEU A 144 2.03 -0.83 1.39
CA LEU A 144 1.00 0.01 0.78
C LEU A 144 -0.16 -0.79 0.13
N GLU A 145 0.00 -2.09 -0.09
CA GLU A 145 -0.95 -2.90 -0.87
C GLU A 145 -2.38 -2.85 -0.33
N ALA A 146 -2.57 -3.05 0.97
CA ALA A 146 -3.90 -3.10 1.56
C ALA A 146 -4.60 -1.73 1.50
N SER A 147 -3.90 -0.66 1.87
CA SER A 147 -4.43 0.70 1.83
C SER A 147 -4.70 1.18 0.39
N LEU A 148 -3.80 0.86 -0.55
CA LEU A 148 -3.98 1.14 -1.97
C LEU A 148 -5.22 0.44 -2.52
N SER A 149 -5.31 -0.87 -2.29
CA SER A 149 -6.42 -1.69 -2.76
C SER A 149 -7.75 -1.19 -2.21
N ALA A 150 -7.83 -0.91 -0.91
CA ALA A 150 -9.03 -0.37 -0.27
C ALA A 150 -9.42 1.02 -0.80
N ALA A 151 -8.45 1.87 -1.09
CA ALA A 151 -8.71 3.25 -1.53
C ALA A 151 -9.17 3.35 -2.99
N ILE A 152 -8.67 2.51 -3.90
CA ILE A 152 -8.95 2.66 -5.33
C ILE A 152 -9.98 1.67 -5.89
N TRP A 153 -10.25 0.52 -5.28
CA TRP A 153 -11.25 -0.40 -5.82
C TRP A 153 -12.64 0.25 -5.93
N HIS A 154 -13.04 1.02 -4.94
CA HIS A 154 -14.37 1.66 -4.91
C HIS A 154 -14.52 2.77 -5.97
N PRO A 155 -13.59 3.74 -6.11
CA PRO A 155 -13.59 4.69 -7.22
C PRO A 155 -13.59 4.02 -8.60
N MET A 156 -12.79 2.95 -8.80
CA MET A 156 -12.78 2.20 -10.06
C MET A 156 -14.14 1.56 -10.37
N VAL A 157 -14.77 0.94 -9.39
CA VAL A 157 -16.10 0.33 -9.54
C VAL A 157 -17.14 1.41 -9.82
N SER A 158 -17.14 2.52 -9.07
CA SER A 158 -18.08 3.62 -9.26
C SER A 158 -17.95 4.26 -10.64
N ALA A 159 -16.73 4.51 -11.09
CA ALA A 159 -16.47 5.06 -12.43
C ALA A 159 -16.92 4.09 -13.53
N THR A 160 -16.71 2.79 -13.32
CA THR A 160 -17.15 1.75 -14.28
C THR A 160 -18.67 1.70 -14.37
N ILE A 161 -19.36 1.70 -13.24
CA ILE A 161 -20.84 1.70 -13.19
C ILE A 161 -21.40 2.97 -13.84
N ALA A 162 -20.86 4.14 -13.50
CA ALA A 162 -21.28 5.40 -14.12
C ALA A 162 -21.12 5.39 -15.65
N ARG A 163 -20.01 4.84 -16.15
CA ARG A 163 -19.79 4.66 -17.57
C ARG A 163 -20.83 3.74 -18.21
N GLU A 164 -21.17 2.63 -17.58
CA GLU A 164 -22.18 1.70 -18.12
C GLU A 164 -23.59 2.34 -18.14
N TYR A 165 -23.96 3.06 -17.09
CA TYR A 165 -25.22 3.85 -17.09
C TYR A 165 -25.26 4.86 -18.23
N ARG A 166 -24.18 5.57 -18.51
CA ARG A 166 -24.10 6.53 -19.61
C ARG A 166 -24.33 5.92 -20.99
N LYS A 167 -24.09 4.61 -21.17
CA LYS A 167 -24.37 3.92 -22.45
C LYS A 167 -25.86 3.63 -22.67
N ILE A 168 -26.63 3.62 -21.57
CA ILE A 168 -28.05 3.27 -21.59
C ILE A 168 -28.92 4.54 -21.67
N ALA A 169 -28.43 5.64 -21.10
CA ALA A 169 -29.07 6.95 -21.18
C ALA A 169 -28.85 7.63 -22.53
#